data_74af5e4ecfefdb92602a7aff7f9d317e
#
_entry.id   74af5e4ecfefdb92602a7aff7f9d317e
#
_cell.length_a   1.000
_cell.length_b   1.000
_cell.length_c   1.000
_cell.angle_alpha   90.00
_cell.angle_beta   90.00
_cell.angle_gamma   90.00
#
_symmetry.space_group_name_H-M   'P 1'
#
loop_
_entity.id
_entity.type
_entity.pdbx_description
1 polymer ?
#
loop_
_entity_poly.entity_id
_entity_poly.type
_entity_poly.pdbx_seq_one_letter_code
_entity_poly.pdbx_strand_id
1 'polypeptide(L)'
;MKPILFNTDMVKAILDGRKTMTRRVCKLDTANFDYDLKDKDYGPFLQNEYGDSINVKELAPYQPGDILYVRETWAEVNGIYIYKADEDATPLKWRPSIHMPKEAARIWLEVTDVRVERLQKITYDDCLSEGMWDYGTDVDTLIAYQELWQSLNAKKGYGWYENPWVWVYEFKRLEVYR
;
A
#
# COMPACT_ATOMS: atom_id res chain seq x y z
N MET A 1 -10.82 -12.58 -1.58
CA MET A 1 -9.37 -12.41 -1.27
C MET A 1 -8.67 -11.81 -2.48
N LYS A 2 -7.95 -10.71 -2.28
CA LYS A 2 -7.29 -9.94 -3.35
C LYS A 2 -5.78 -9.91 -3.11
N PRO A 3 -4.92 -9.86 -4.16
CA PRO A 3 -3.47 -9.75 -3.98
C PRO A 3 -3.06 -8.32 -3.60
N ILE A 4 -2.03 -8.21 -2.76
CA ILE A 4 -1.31 -6.96 -2.55
C ILE A 4 0.20 -7.22 -2.63
N LEU A 5 0.92 -6.35 -3.35
CA LEU A 5 2.36 -6.50 -3.56
C LEU A 5 3.15 -5.61 -2.60
N PHE A 6 4.15 -6.21 -1.97
CA PHE A 6 5.13 -5.49 -1.16
C PHE A 6 6.56 -5.88 -1.55
N ASN A 7 7.48 -4.95 -1.41
CA ASN A 7 8.91 -5.23 -1.53
C ASN A 7 9.42 -5.92 -0.25
N THR A 8 10.65 -6.41 -0.27
CA THR A 8 11.24 -7.17 0.83
C THR A 8 11.24 -6.40 2.16
N ASP A 9 11.61 -5.11 2.13
CA ASP A 9 11.70 -4.31 3.36
C ASP A 9 10.31 -4.05 3.97
N MET A 10 9.30 -3.81 3.13
CA MET A 10 7.91 -3.69 3.56
C MET A 10 7.38 -5.00 4.15
N VAL A 11 7.74 -6.16 3.56
CA VAL A 11 7.37 -7.47 4.09
C VAL A 11 8.01 -7.70 5.47
N LYS A 12 9.30 -7.39 5.63
CA LYS A 12 9.96 -7.45 6.94
C LYS A 12 9.24 -6.58 7.97
N ALA A 13 8.90 -5.34 7.60
CA ALA A 13 8.16 -4.43 8.48
C ALA A 13 6.76 -4.96 8.87
N ILE A 14 6.07 -5.69 7.97
CA ILE A 14 4.80 -6.36 8.29
C ILE A 14 5.03 -7.52 9.27
N LEU A 15 6.06 -8.33 9.03
CA LEU A 15 6.39 -9.47 9.89
C LEU A 15 6.79 -9.02 11.30
N ASP A 16 7.49 -7.89 11.40
CA ASP A 16 7.89 -7.24 12.67
C ASP A 16 6.71 -6.51 13.37
N GLY A 17 5.54 -6.42 12.72
CA GLY A 17 4.38 -5.69 13.24
C GLY A 17 4.46 -4.16 13.14
N ARG A 18 5.53 -3.61 12.54
CA ARG A 18 5.72 -2.16 12.38
C ARG A 18 4.84 -1.56 11.28
N LYS A 19 4.64 -2.31 10.17
CA LYS A 19 3.84 -1.82 9.06
C LYS A 19 2.40 -2.28 9.17
N THR A 20 1.51 -1.33 9.43
CA THR A 20 0.05 -1.52 9.57
C THR A 20 -0.75 -0.67 8.58
N MET A 21 -0.08 0.12 7.75
CA MET A 21 -0.68 1.03 6.78
C MET A 21 0.06 0.99 5.45
N THR A 22 -0.64 1.31 4.37
CA THR A 22 0.02 1.51 3.07
C THR A 22 -0.74 2.52 2.21
N ARG A 23 0.02 3.42 1.56
CA ARG A 23 -0.49 4.35 0.55
C ARG A 23 -0.32 3.78 -0.86
N ARG A 24 -1.34 3.97 -1.67
CA ARG A 24 -1.34 3.61 -3.10
C ARG A 24 -1.90 4.77 -3.90
N VAL A 25 -1.27 5.09 -5.02
CA VAL A 25 -1.75 6.16 -5.91
C VAL A 25 -3.20 5.90 -6.31
N CYS A 26 -4.05 6.89 -6.08
CA CYS A 26 -5.43 6.88 -6.53
C CYS A 26 -5.45 7.21 -8.02
N LYS A 27 -5.54 6.17 -8.85
CA LYS A 27 -5.65 6.30 -10.31
C LYS A 27 -7.12 6.36 -10.71
N LEU A 28 -7.77 7.45 -10.38
CA LEU A 28 -9.09 7.72 -10.92
C LEU A 28 -8.90 8.26 -12.34
N ASP A 29 -9.41 7.56 -13.32
CA ASP A 29 -9.55 8.09 -14.67
C ASP A 29 -10.74 9.05 -14.68
N THR A 30 -10.48 10.30 -14.27
CA THR A 30 -11.49 11.34 -14.24
C THR A 30 -11.97 11.73 -15.64
N ALA A 31 -11.26 11.32 -16.71
CA ALA A 31 -11.65 11.58 -18.08
C ALA A 31 -12.89 10.76 -18.54
N ASN A 32 -13.18 9.66 -17.87
CA ASN A 32 -14.37 8.83 -18.14
C ASN A 32 -15.55 9.10 -17.20
N PHE A 33 -15.35 10.01 -16.24
CA PHE A 33 -16.42 10.47 -15.37
C PHE A 33 -16.65 11.95 -15.67
N ASP A 34 -17.85 12.32 -16.07
CA ASP A 34 -18.32 13.73 -16.12
C ASP A 34 -18.46 14.29 -14.70
N TYR A 35 -17.44 14.05 -13.86
CA TYR A 35 -17.42 14.38 -12.46
C TYR A 35 -16.25 15.29 -12.14
N ASP A 36 -16.51 16.40 -11.48
CA ASP A 36 -15.51 17.22 -10.85
C ASP A 36 -15.09 16.64 -9.49
N LEU A 37 -13.80 16.46 -9.30
CA LEU A 37 -13.25 16.08 -8.00
C LEU A 37 -13.32 17.27 -7.07
N LYS A 38 -14.19 17.21 -6.06
CA LYS A 38 -14.37 18.23 -5.02
C LYS A 38 -13.83 17.70 -3.69
N ASP A 39 -13.18 18.57 -2.93
CA ASP A 39 -12.71 18.28 -1.58
C ASP A 39 -13.69 18.92 -0.58
N LYS A 40 -14.18 18.11 0.35
CA LYS A 40 -14.98 18.54 1.50
C LYS A 40 -14.47 17.86 2.76
N ASP A 41 -15.01 18.25 3.90
CA ASP A 41 -14.69 17.71 5.22
C ASP A 41 -14.85 16.17 5.32
N TYR A 42 -15.58 15.57 4.38
CA TYR A 42 -15.80 14.11 4.29
C TYR A 42 -14.83 13.40 3.32
N GLY A 43 -13.80 14.11 2.82
CA GLY A 43 -12.89 13.62 1.81
C GLY A 43 -13.38 13.89 0.37
N PRO A 44 -12.57 13.54 -0.63
CA PRO A 44 -12.88 13.80 -2.02
C PRO A 44 -14.09 13.01 -2.48
N PHE A 45 -14.95 13.67 -3.26
CA PHE A 45 -16.08 13.05 -3.94
C PHE A 45 -16.10 13.48 -5.40
N LEU A 46 -16.64 12.62 -6.24
CA LEU A 46 -16.91 12.91 -7.64
C LEU A 46 -18.36 13.35 -7.76
N GLN A 47 -18.63 14.47 -8.44
CA GLN A 47 -19.97 14.97 -8.70
C GLN A 47 -20.20 15.18 -10.19
N ASN A 48 -21.30 14.65 -10.72
CA ASN A 48 -21.70 14.84 -12.11
C ASN A 48 -22.50 16.15 -12.29
N GLU A 49 -22.83 16.49 -13.54
CA GLU A 49 -23.61 17.67 -13.89
C GLU A 49 -25.06 17.64 -13.36
N TYR A 50 -25.58 16.45 -13.04
CA TYR A 50 -26.93 16.24 -12.49
C TYR A 50 -26.98 16.36 -10.95
N GLY A 51 -25.81 16.55 -10.30
CA GLY A 51 -25.71 16.68 -8.85
C GLY A 51 -25.52 15.35 -8.10
N ASP A 52 -25.49 14.21 -8.80
CA ASP A 52 -25.16 12.92 -8.20
C ASP A 52 -23.73 12.94 -7.71
N SER A 53 -23.46 12.37 -6.56
CA SER A 53 -22.13 12.33 -5.97
C SER A 53 -21.75 10.93 -5.53
N ILE A 54 -20.49 10.57 -5.77
CA ILE A 54 -19.89 9.31 -5.34
C ILE A 54 -18.72 9.65 -4.43
N ASN A 55 -18.70 9.10 -3.22
CA ASN A 55 -17.53 9.19 -2.36
C ASN A 55 -16.39 8.39 -3.00
N VAL A 56 -15.26 9.04 -3.24
CA VAL A 56 -14.10 8.40 -3.87
C VAL A 56 -13.65 7.16 -3.09
N LYS A 57 -13.81 7.16 -1.77
CA LYS A 57 -13.51 6.00 -0.91
C LYS A 57 -14.22 4.71 -1.37
N GLU A 58 -15.42 4.81 -1.90
CA GLU A 58 -16.20 3.65 -2.38
C GLU A 58 -15.61 3.01 -3.64
N LEU A 59 -14.79 3.76 -4.38
CA LEU A 59 -14.12 3.30 -5.58
C LEU A 59 -12.76 2.64 -5.29
N ALA A 60 -12.36 2.57 -4.02
CA ALA A 60 -11.08 1.97 -3.65
C ALA A 60 -11.04 0.47 -4.02
N PRO A 61 -9.94 -0.01 -4.60
CA PRO A 61 -9.75 -1.43 -4.94
C PRO A 61 -9.92 -2.39 -3.77
N TYR A 62 -9.62 -1.92 -2.55
CA TYR A 62 -9.80 -2.67 -1.31
C TYR A 62 -10.78 -1.91 -0.41
N GLN A 63 -11.63 -2.65 0.29
CA GLN A 63 -12.63 -2.12 1.21
C GLN A 63 -12.40 -2.70 2.62
N PRO A 64 -12.85 -2.01 3.68
CA PRO A 64 -12.83 -2.58 5.03
C PRO A 64 -13.47 -3.97 5.06
N GLY A 65 -12.80 -4.93 5.73
CA GLY A 65 -13.18 -6.34 5.76
C GLY A 65 -12.61 -7.20 4.61
N ASP A 66 -12.01 -6.59 3.59
CA ASP A 66 -11.31 -7.35 2.56
C ASP A 66 -10.10 -8.09 3.16
N ILE A 67 -9.95 -9.36 2.80
CA ILE A 67 -8.76 -10.14 3.12
C ILE A 67 -7.82 -10.10 1.93
N LEU A 68 -6.60 -9.64 2.20
CA LEU A 68 -5.53 -9.53 1.21
C LEU A 68 -4.48 -10.60 1.46
N TYR A 69 -3.97 -11.23 0.38
CA TYR A 69 -2.77 -12.05 0.47
C TYR A 69 -1.56 -11.29 -0.07
N VAL A 70 -0.49 -11.29 0.72
CA VAL A 70 0.74 -10.58 0.35
C VAL A 70 1.50 -11.38 -0.68
N ARG A 71 1.89 -10.69 -1.75
CA ARG A 71 2.84 -11.18 -2.75
C ARG A 71 4.19 -10.52 -2.50
N GLU A 72 5.19 -11.36 -2.25
CA GLU A 72 6.56 -10.95 -1.94
C GLU A 72 7.57 -11.59 -2.90
N THR A 73 8.82 -11.16 -2.87
CA THR A 73 9.89 -11.81 -3.65
C THR A 73 10.15 -13.20 -3.08
N TRP A 74 10.09 -14.22 -3.92
CA TRP A 74 10.04 -15.62 -3.55
C TRP A 74 10.86 -16.51 -4.48
N ALA A 75 11.08 -17.74 -4.07
CA ALA A 75 11.57 -18.80 -4.92
C ALA A 75 10.95 -20.14 -4.51
N GLU A 76 11.13 -21.15 -5.36
CA GLU A 76 10.71 -22.52 -5.07
C GLU A 76 11.94 -23.43 -5.26
N VAL A 77 12.21 -24.19 -4.24
CA VAL A 77 13.32 -25.15 -4.22
C VAL A 77 12.78 -26.50 -3.75
N ASN A 78 12.85 -27.49 -4.61
CA ASN A 78 12.37 -28.86 -4.33
C ASN A 78 10.90 -28.92 -3.81
N GLY A 79 10.01 -28.07 -4.37
CA GLY A 79 8.62 -27.99 -3.98
C GLY A 79 8.35 -27.17 -2.71
N ILE A 80 9.38 -26.56 -2.13
CA ILE A 80 9.28 -25.72 -0.92
C ILE A 80 9.39 -24.26 -1.33
N TYR A 81 8.44 -23.43 -0.87
CA TYR A 81 8.48 -21.98 -1.06
C TYR A 81 9.42 -21.34 -0.05
N ILE A 82 10.30 -20.47 -0.53
CA ILE A 82 11.21 -19.67 0.28
C ILE A 82 11.06 -18.19 -0.10
N TYR A 83 11.35 -17.31 0.83
CA TYR A 83 11.04 -15.89 0.70
C TYR A 83 12.26 -15.02 0.98
N LYS A 84 12.44 -13.98 0.16
CA LYS A 84 13.58 -13.09 0.29
C LYS A 84 13.59 -12.28 1.59
N ALA A 85 12.44 -12.16 2.23
CA ALA A 85 12.34 -11.51 3.53
C ALA A 85 12.94 -12.34 4.67
N ASP A 86 13.13 -13.66 4.49
CA ASP A 86 13.81 -14.52 5.44
C ASP A 86 15.33 -14.44 5.22
N GLU A 87 16.09 -14.22 6.28
CA GLU A 87 17.52 -13.93 6.19
C GLU A 87 18.38 -15.10 5.72
N ASP A 88 17.90 -16.34 5.96
CA ASP A 88 18.65 -17.58 5.70
C ASP A 88 18.43 -18.17 4.28
N ALA A 89 17.60 -17.53 3.45
CA ALA A 89 17.20 -18.08 2.17
C ALA A 89 18.14 -17.60 1.03
N THR A 90 18.88 -18.52 0.44
CA THR A 90 19.80 -18.26 -0.69
C THR A 90 19.53 -19.14 -1.90
N PRO A 91 18.42 -18.94 -2.63
CA PRO A 91 18.16 -19.69 -3.85
C PRO A 91 19.07 -19.23 -4.99
N LEU A 92 19.24 -20.06 -6.01
CA LEU A 92 19.96 -19.70 -7.23
C LEU A 92 19.33 -18.51 -7.96
N LYS A 93 17.99 -18.35 -7.86
CA LYS A 93 17.28 -17.27 -8.54
C LYS A 93 16.01 -16.88 -7.78
N TRP A 94 15.85 -15.59 -7.48
CA TRP A 94 14.62 -15.00 -6.96
C TRP A 94 13.63 -14.71 -8.08
N ARG A 95 12.34 -14.99 -7.81
CA ARG A 95 11.21 -14.62 -8.68
C ARG A 95 10.57 -13.34 -8.16
N PRO A 96 10.21 -12.39 -9.05
CA PRO A 96 9.49 -11.18 -8.67
C PRO A 96 8.14 -11.48 -8.00
N SER A 97 7.73 -10.62 -7.05
CA SER A 97 6.46 -10.73 -6.31
C SER A 97 5.22 -10.80 -7.22
N ILE A 98 5.24 -10.14 -8.38
CA ILE A 98 4.14 -10.15 -9.33
C ILE A 98 3.80 -11.54 -9.86
N HIS A 99 4.75 -12.47 -9.85
CA HIS A 99 4.58 -13.84 -10.31
C HIS A 99 4.34 -14.85 -9.19
N MET A 100 4.21 -14.37 -7.93
CA MET A 100 3.96 -15.25 -6.79
C MET A 100 2.54 -15.82 -6.85
N PRO A 101 2.35 -17.14 -6.88
CA PRO A 101 1.02 -17.74 -6.84
C PRO A 101 0.40 -17.60 -5.44
N LYS A 102 -0.93 -17.71 -5.37
CA LYS A 102 -1.65 -17.55 -4.10
C LYS A 102 -1.28 -18.63 -3.07
N GLU A 103 -1.02 -19.83 -3.55
CA GLU A 103 -0.64 -21.00 -2.72
C GLU A 103 0.67 -20.76 -1.95
N ALA A 104 1.55 -19.93 -2.51
CA ALA A 104 2.78 -19.52 -1.85
C ALA A 104 2.59 -18.40 -0.84
N ALA A 105 1.38 -17.84 -0.70
CA ALA A 105 1.14 -16.76 0.25
C ALA A 105 1.19 -17.28 1.69
N ARG A 106 1.92 -16.56 2.54
CA ARG A 106 2.08 -16.87 3.96
C ARG A 106 1.63 -15.73 4.88
N ILE A 107 1.38 -14.55 4.33
CA ILE A 107 0.97 -13.35 5.05
C ILE A 107 -0.40 -12.94 4.55
N TRP A 108 -1.34 -12.80 5.47
CA TRP A 108 -2.71 -12.40 5.23
C TRP A 108 -3.02 -11.15 6.02
N LEU A 109 -3.63 -10.18 5.36
CA LEU A 109 -3.99 -8.90 5.95
C LEU A 109 -5.49 -8.69 5.84
N GLU A 110 -6.11 -8.21 6.89
CA GLU A 110 -7.49 -7.72 6.86
C GLU A 110 -7.46 -6.20 6.81
N VAL A 111 -8.09 -5.62 5.80
CA VAL A 111 -8.26 -4.17 5.70
C VAL A 111 -9.21 -3.71 6.80
N THR A 112 -8.75 -2.81 7.66
CA THR A 112 -9.52 -2.27 8.78
C THR A 112 -10.14 -0.92 8.48
N ASP A 113 -9.44 -0.08 7.72
CA ASP A 113 -9.96 1.20 7.24
C ASP A 113 -9.40 1.57 5.87
N VAL A 114 -10.14 2.45 5.19
CA VAL A 114 -9.74 3.04 3.90
C VAL A 114 -10.08 4.52 3.94
N ARG A 115 -9.11 5.36 3.61
CA ARG A 115 -9.34 6.80 3.41
C ARG A 115 -8.65 7.29 2.14
N VAL A 116 -9.02 8.48 1.70
CA VAL A 116 -8.44 9.14 0.52
C VAL A 116 -7.92 10.51 0.95
N GLU A 117 -6.67 10.79 0.64
CA GLU A 117 -6.05 12.05 1.00
C GLU A 117 -4.97 12.45 -0.01
N ARG A 118 -4.52 13.72 0.05
CA ARG A 118 -3.31 14.14 -0.65
C ARG A 118 -2.09 13.51 0.01
N LEU A 119 -1.15 13.07 -0.81
CA LEU A 119 0.08 12.41 -0.33
C LEU A 119 0.80 13.19 0.78
N GLN A 120 0.93 14.51 0.62
CA GLN A 120 1.64 15.38 1.55
C GLN A 120 0.89 15.65 2.86
N LYS A 121 -0.34 15.12 3.02
CA LYS A 121 -1.04 15.12 4.32
C LYS A 121 -0.53 14.03 5.28
N ILE A 122 0.41 13.20 4.85
CA ILE A 122 1.01 12.17 5.69
C ILE A 122 1.63 12.79 6.95
N THR A 123 1.37 12.17 8.10
CA THR A 123 1.93 12.54 9.39
C THR A 123 3.16 11.69 9.74
N TYR A 124 3.88 12.07 10.79
CA TYR A 124 4.95 11.26 11.35
C TYR A 124 4.47 9.87 11.77
N ASP A 125 3.36 9.79 12.50
CA ASP A 125 2.77 8.51 12.93
C ASP A 125 2.37 7.62 11.75
N ASP A 126 1.89 8.24 10.68
CA ASP A 126 1.60 7.53 9.43
C ASP A 126 2.88 6.95 8.81
N CYS A 127 4.00 7.67 8.84
CA CYS A 127 5.28 7.16 8.33
C CYS A 127 5.73 5.92 9.11
N LEU A 128 5.61 5.95 10.44
CA LEU A 128 5.90 4.77 11.27
C LEU A 128 4.96 3.61 10.93
N SER A 129 3.66 3.88 10.76
CA SER A 129 2.66 2.89 10.37
C SER A 129 2.87 2.34 8.95
N GLU A 130 3.50 3.11 8.05
CA GLU A 130 3.98 2.65 6.74
C GLU A 130 5.21 1.73 6.86
N GLY A 131 5.76 1.57 8.05
CA GLY A 131 6.91 0.71 8.36
C GLY A 131 8.26 1.41 8.27
N MET A 132 8.27 2.75 8.21
CA MET A 132 9.52 3.50 8.32
C MET A 132 10.15 3.29 9.69
N TRP A 133 11.46 3.45 9.76
CA TRP A 133 12.17 3.55 11.04
C TRP A 133 11.94 4.94 11.63
N ASP A 134 11.99 5.02 12.96
CA ASP A 134 12.12 6.29 13.65
C ASP A 134 13.57 6.79 13.49
N TYR A 135 13.74 7.90 12.78
CA TYR A 135 15.04 8.52 12.52
C TYR A 135 15.40 9.55 13.59
N GLY A 136 14.69 9.56 14.71
CA GLY A 136 14.96 10.41 15.89
C GLY A 136 14.28 11.78 15.84
N THR A 137 13.79 12.23 14.68
CA THR A 137 12.94 13.42 14.56
C THR A 137 11.81 13.17 13.55
N ASP A 138 10.68 13.87 13.75
CA ASP A 138 9.54 13.83 12.83
C ASP A 138 9.97 14.26 11.42
N VAL A 139 10.82 15.27 11.34
CA VAL A 139 11.30 15.84 10.08
C VAL A 139 12.14 14.83 9.30
N ASP A 140 13.10 14.18 9.96
CA ASP A 140 13.98 13.21 9.30
C ASP A 140 13.19 11.99 8.84
N THR A 141 12.23 11.54 9.62
CA THR A 141 11.33 10.42 9.26
C THR A 141 10.45 10.77 8.05
N LEU A 142 9.89 11.97 7.99
CA LEU A 142 9.12 12.45 6.85
C LEU A 142 9.99 12.61 5.59
N ILE A 143 11.21 13.11 5.71
CA ILE A 143 12.17 13.21 4.60
C ILE A 143 12.49 11.82 4.06
N ALA A 144 12.78 10.85 4.92
CA ALA A 144 13.07 9.48 4.52
C ALA A 144 11.87 8.84 3.78
N TYR A 145 10.64 9.09 4.25
CA TYR A 145 9.43 8.65 3.55
C TYR A 145 9.27 9.34 2.19
N GLN A 146 9.50 10.64 2.11
CA GLN A 146 9.46 11.40 0.87
C GLN A 146 10.44 10.84 -0.17
N GLU A 147 11.66 10.55 0.23
CA GLU A 147 12.69 9.97 -0.65
C GLU A 147 12.28 8.58 -1.15
N LEU A 148 11.78 7.75 -0.25
CA LEU A 148 11.25 6.42 -0.61
C LEU A 148 10.11 6.54 -1.62
N TRP A 149 9.11 7.39 -1.35
CA TRP A 149 7.99 7.61 -2.25
C TRP A 149 8.44 8.10 -3.63
N GLN A 150 9.35 9.09 -3.65
CA GLN A 150 9.92 9.66 -4.87
C GLN A 150 10.62 8.58 -5.70
N SER A 151 11.42 7.72 -5.06
CA SER A 151 12.14 6.63 -5.75
C SER A 151 11.21 5.63 -6.43
N LEU A 152 10.04 5.36 -5.86
CA LEU A 152 9.09 4.36 -6.34
C LEU A 152 8.10 4.90 -7.39
N ASN A 153 7.78 6.20 -7.33
CA ASN A 153 6.63 6.74 -8.05
C ASN A 153 6.94 7.89 -9.01
N ALA A 154 8.07 8.59 -8.87
CA ALA A 154 8.39 9.76 -9.70
C ALA A 154 8.40 9.43 -11.20
N LYS A 155 9.04 8.33 -11.60
CA LYS A 155 9.10 7.87 -13.00
C LYS A 155 7.73 7.55 -13.60
N LYS A 156 6.71 7.38 -12.77
CA LYS A 156 5.32 7.09 -13.17
C LYS A 156 4.46 8.36 -13.20
N GLY A 157 5.02 9.55 -12.91
CA GLY A 157 4.31 10.81 -12.83
C GLY A 157 3.56 11.06 -11.52
N TYR A 158 3.87 10.31 -10.46
CA TYR A 158 3.23 10.42 -9.15
C TYR A 158 4.24 10.66 -8.02
N GLY A 159 5.27 11.47 -8.29
CA GLY A 159 6.28 11.81 -7.30
C GLY A 159 5.71 12.62 -6.13
N TRP A 160 6.58 12.97 -5.19
CA TRP A 160 6.18 13.72 -4.01
C TRP A 160 5.64 15.11 -4.32
N TYR A 161 6.28 15.81 -5.27
CA TYR A 161 5.95 17.20 -5.60
C TYR A 161 4.66 17.34 -6.41
N GLU A 162 4.23 16.29 -7.09
CA GLU A 162 2.95 16.20 -7.77
C GLU A 162 1.79 16.09 -6.76
N ASN A 163 2.09 15.74 -5.50
CA ASN A 163 1.13 15.60 -4.41
C ASN A 163 -0.15 14.87 -4.83
N PRO A 164 -0.04 13.65 -5.38
CA PRO A 164 -1.19 12.94 -5.91
C PRO A 164 -2.20 12.58 -4.82
N TRP A 165 -3.44 12.34 -5.22
CA TRP A 165 -4.39 11.64 -4.38
C TRP A 165 -3.93 10.21 -4.16
N VAL A 166 -4.08 9.70 -2.92
CA VAL A 166 -3.70 8.35 -2.53
C VAL A 166 -4.83 7.68 -1.76
N TRP A 167 -5.01 6.38 -2.02
CA TRP A 167 -5.71 5.48 -1.13
C TRP A 167 -4.79 5.19 0.05
N VAL A 168 -5.27 5.36 1.26
CA VAL A 168 -4.60 4.95 2.49
C VAL A 168 -5.37 3.76 3.04
N TYR A 169 -4.71 2.61 3.09
CA TYR A 169 -5.27 1.38 3.63
C TYR A 169 -4.62 1.09 4.99
N GLU A 170 -5.44 1.00 6.01
CA GLU A 170 -5.03 0.43 7.29
C GLU A 170 -5.36 -1.06 7.29
N PHE A 171 -4.50 -1.86 7.90
CA PHE A 171 -4.70 -3.30 7.96
C PHE A 171 -4.07 -3.90 9.22
N LYS A 172 -4.59 -5.05 9.61
CA LYS A 172 -3.98 -5.93 10.61
C LYS A 172 -3.54 -7.24 9.97
N ARG A 173 -2.43 -7.79 10.44
CA ARG A 173 -2.00 -9.13 10.05
C ARG A 173 -2.88 -10.17 10.72
N LEU A 174 -3.36 -11.13 9.94
CA LEU A 174 -4.11 -12.26 10.45
C LEU A 174 -3.13 -13.37 10.87
N GLU A 175 -3.35 -13.91 12.05
CA GLU A 175 -2.69 -15.15 12.48
C GLU A 175 -3.36 -16.31 11.77
N VAL A 176 -2.62 -16.95 10.87
CA VAL A 176 -3.10 -18.17 10.20
C VAL A 176 -2.53 -19.33 10.99
N TYR A 177 -3.37 -19.96 11.80
CA TYR A 177 -3.05 -21.26 12.37
C TYR A 177 -3.05 -22.28 11.22
N ARG A 178 -1.87 -22.78 10.88
CA ARG A 178 -1.70 -23.90 9.95
C ARG A 178 -1.87 -25.21 10.68
#